data_702fac1fe23854b7e4996bbd643ce26d
#
_entry.id   702fac1fe23854b7e4996bbd643ce26d
#
_cell.length_a   1.000
_cell.length_b   1.000
_cell.length_c   1.000
_cell.angle_alpha   90.00
_cell.angle_beta   90.00
_cell.angle_gamma   90.00
#
_symmetry.space_group_name_H-M   'P 1'
#
loop_
_entity.id
_entity.type
_entity.pdbx_description
1 polymer ?
#
loop_
_entity_poly.entity_id
_entity_poly.type
_entity_poly.pdbx_seq_one_letter_code
_entity_poly.pdbx_strand_id
1 'polypeptide(L)'
;MVDEELKYRILATFGFPPTADQQQAAATFARFMTDNDSATAMILRGSAGTGKTTLASAIVKTLASLKQQMVLLAPTGRAAKVFSLYAGHAAFTIHRRIYRQKSLEGGFDLNFNGTHDTLFIVDEASMIANGDTPLLDDLMTFVYNDRNCRLMLIGDSAQLPPVGEVHSPALNAQVLGAYGIKVYEAELDEVLRQSQESGILWNATRIRGEEAVLPQIRFSGFTDIKTVPGNELIDSLATSYSRVGLDDTIVITRSNKRANIYNQGIRSMVLDREDELCRGDRLMIVKNNYYWIKENGGETKDGPAISFLANGDIATVQRVRHVHELYGFRFAEVTLQFPDYDNYELTATVLLDTLTSESPSLTREQQQLLYERVLEDYSDIPLKADRLNKLKSDRYFNALQVKFAYAITCHKAQGGQWPNVYIDQGYMTDDMLGPDYIHWLYTAFTRATEQLFLVNWPKTQTSTKS
;
A
#
# COMPACT_ATOMS: atom_id res chain seq x y z
N MET A 1 3.04 -23.59 -30.10
CA MET A 1 1.60 -23.92 -30.31
C MET A 1 0.75 -23.66 -29.07
N VAL A 2 1.08 -24.18 -27.91
CA VAL A 2 0.30 -23.89 -26.65
C VAL A 2 0.47 -22.45 -26.20
N ASP A 3 1.66 -21.92 -26.36
CA ASP A 3 2.00 -20.51 -26.05
C ASP A 3 1.24 -19.52 -26.94
N GLU A 4 1.13 -19.78 -28.26
CA GLU A 4 0.37 -18.90 -29.16
C GLU A 4 -1.15 -18.93 -28.87
N GLU A 5 -1.70 -20.09 -28.50
CA GLU A 5 -3.10 -20.20 -28.10
C GLU A 5 -3.35 -19.43 -26.79
N LEU A 6 -2.47 -19.56 -25.80
CA LEU A 6 -2.60 -18.81 -24.52
C LEU A 6 -2.52 -17.30 -24.76
N LYS A 7 -1.56 -16.84 -25.55
CA LYS A 7 -1.43 -15.45 -25.96
C LYS A 7 -2.72 -14.95 -26.64
N TYR A 8 -3.23 -15.70 -27.61
CA TYR A 8 -4.46 -15.33 -28.31
C TYR A 8 -5.64 -15.17 -27.35
N ARG A 9 -5.83 -16.10 -26.40
CA ARG A 9 -6.91 -16.02 -25.42
C ARG A 9 -6.76 -14.82 -24.49
N ILE A 10 -5.54 -14.50 -24.06
CA ILE A 10 -5.30 -13.29 -23.24
C ILE A 10 -5.70 -12.05 -24.03
N LEU A 11 -5.23 -11.91 -25.27
CA LEU A 11 -5.52 -10.75 -26.10
C LEU A 11 -7.01 -10.64 -26.46
N ALA A 12 -7.70 -11.76 -26.64
CA ALA A 12 -9.15 -11.78 -26.88
C ALA A 12 -9.98 -11.28 -25.65
N THR A 13 -9.38 -11.27 -24.47
CA THR A 13 -10.03 -10.80 -23.23
C THR A 13 -9.94 -9.27 -23.06
N PHE A 14 -9.12 -8.60 -23.89
CA PHE A 14 -9.03 -7.14 -23.87
C PHE A 14 -10.30 -6.53 -24.45
N GLY A 15 -11.02 -5.70 -23.95
CA GLY A 15 -12.21 -5.05 -24.53
C GLY A 15 -11.91 -4.05 -25.66
N PHE A 16 -10.64 -3.85 -26.02
CA PHE A 16 -10.13 -2.90 -27.02
C PHE A 16 -8.80 -3.40 -27.61
N PRO A 17 -8.33 -2.85 -28.74
CA PRO A 17 -7.08 -3.26 -29.35
C PRO A 17 -5.88 -3.09 -28.42
N PRO A 18 -5.13 -4.16 -28.12
CA PRO A 18 -3.94 -4.08 -27.28
C PRO A 18 -2.80 -3.34 -27.98
N THR A 19 -1.97 -2.62 -27.20
CA THR A 19 -0.75 -1.97 -27.72
C THR A 19 0.30 -3.01 -28.13
N ALA A 20 1.34 -2.57 -28.85
CA ALA A 20 2.45 -3.45 -29.23
C ALA A 20 3.14 -4.04 -27.99
N ASP A 21 3.37 -3.23 -26.94
CA ASP A 21 3.98 -3.68 -25.70
C ASP A 21 3.09 -4.70 -24.97
N GLN A 22 1.79 -4.49 -24.92
CA GLN A 22 0.85 -5.43 -24.32
C GLN A 22 0.81 -6.77 -25.06
N GLN A 23 0.89 -6.75 -26.41
CA GLN A 23 0.97 -7.97 -27.22
C GLN A 23 2.27 -8.73 -26.95
N GLN A 24 3.39 -8.01 -26.86
CA GLN A 24 4.70 -8.61 -26.55
C GLN A 24 4.73 -9.17 -25.12
N ALA A 25 4.17 -8.45 -24.15
CA ALA A 25 4.08 -8.90 -22.76
C ALA A 25 3.19 -10.15 -22.62
N ALA A 26 2.07 -10.21 -23.34
CA ALA A 26 1.22 -11.42 -23.42
C ALA A 26 1.96 -12.60 -24.03
N ALA A 27 2.79 -12.38 -25.08
CA ALA A 27 3.64 -13.42 -25.67
C ALA A 27 4.72 -13.90 -24.68
N THR A 28 5.33 -12.99 -23.94
CA THR A 28 6.32 -13.32 -22.90
C THR A 28 5.70 -14.11 -21.77
N PHE A 29 4.50 -13.69 -21.32
CA PHE A 29 3.74 -14.43 -20.31
C PHE A 29 3.39 -15.85 -20.77
N ALA A 30 2.95 -16.02 -22.01
CA ALA A 30 2.64 -17.34 -22.56
C ALA A 30 3.88 -18.26 -22.58
N ARG A 31 5.05 -17.76 -22.99
CA ARG A 31 6.32 -18.51 -22.93
C ARG A 31 6.72 -18.86 -21.50
N PHE A 32 6.57 -17.92 -20.56
CA PHE A 32 6.81 -18.14 -19.14
C PHE A 32 5.93 -19.27 -18.58
N MET A 33 4.64 -19.27 -18.88
CA MET A 33 3.70 -20.29 -18.40
C MET A 33 3.91 -21.67 -19.01
N THR A 34 4.44 -21.73 -20.23
CA THR A 34 4.68 -23.00 -20.97
C THR A 34 6.11 -23.51 -20.89
N ASP A 35 6.99 -22.82 -20.13
CA ASP A 35 8.35 -23.32 -19.87
C ASP A 35 8.29 -24.65 -19.13
N ASN A 36 9.13 -25.61 -19.54
CA ASN A 36 9.24 -26.92 -18.89
C ASN A 36 9.89 -26.82 -17.49
N ASP A 37 10.70 -25.79 -17.28
CA ASP A 37 11.29 -25.51 -15.97
C ASP A 37 10.30 -24.72 -15.12
N SER A 38 9.99 -25.24 -13.94
CA SER A 38 9.14 -24.55 -12.96
C SER A 38 9.90 -23.47 -12.16
N ALA A 39 11.24 -23.54 -12.14
CA ALA A 39 12.07 -22.52 -11.48
C ALA A 39 12.15 -21.24 -12.35
N THR A 40 10.98 -20.67 -12.65
CA THR A 40 10.85 -19.47 -13.47
C THR A 40 10.04 -18.40 -12.78
N ALA A 41 10.42 -17.13 -12.96
CA ALA A 41 9.65 -15.96 -12.56
C ALA A 41 9.42 -15.03 -13.77
N MET A 42 8.39 -14.20 -13.69
CA MET A 42 8.16 -13.13 -14.64
C MET A 42 8.07 -11.78 -13.93
N ILE A 43 8.76 -10.78 -14.45
CA ILE A 43 8.62 -9.38 -14.08
C ILE A 43 7.85 -8.67 -15.19
N LEU A 44 6.75 -8.01 -14.82
CA LEU A 44 6.01 -7.08 -15.67
C LEU A 44 6.20 -5.67 -15.13
N ARG A 45 7.02 -4.89 -15.79
CA ARG A 45 7.19 -3.45 -15.48
C ARG A 45 6.33 -2.60 -16.38
N GLY A 46 5.98 -1.42 -15.87
CA GLY A 46 5.32 -0.39 -16.67
C GLY A 46 4.92 0.79 -15.80
N SER A 47 4.85 1.96 -16.39
CA SER A 47 4.43 3.18 -15.70
C SER A 47 2.92 3.32 -15.60
N ALA A 48 2.48 4.38 -14.91
CA ALA A 48 1.07 4.75 -14.87
C ALA A 48 0.54 5.02 -16.29
N GLY A 49 -0.67 4.55 -16.60
CA GLY A 49 -1.32 4.76 -17.90
C GLY A 49 -0.87 3.83 -19.03
N THR A 50 0.04 2.87 -18.82
CA THR A 50 0.50 1.90 -19.84
C THR A 50 -0.38 0.65 -19.92
N GLY A 51 -1.35 0.51 -19.01
CA GLY A 51 -2.31 -0.60 -19.03
C GLY A 51 -1.85 -1.89 -18.37
N LYS A 52 -0.92 -1.82 -17.38
CA LYS A 52 -0.56 -2.97 -16.52
C LYS A 52 -1.78 -3.68 -15.94
N THR A 53 -2.67 -2.91 -15.34
CA THR A 53 -3.91 -3.39 -14.71
C THR A 53 -4.80 -4.12 -15.69
N THR A 54 -4.91 -3.62 -16.92
CA THR A 54 -5.69 -4.26 -17.99
C THR A 54 -5.10 -5.60 -18.40
N LEU A 55 -3.77 -5.64 -18.62
CA LEU A 55 -3.09 -6.88 -18.98
C LEU A 55 -3.18 -7.91 -17.84
N ALA A 56 -2.95 -7.49 -16.58
CA ALA A 56 -3.09 -8.37 -15.41
C ALA A 56 -4.52 -8.92 -15.28
N SER A 57 -5.55 -8.08 -15.48
CA SER A 57 -6.95 -8.51 -15.49
C SER A 57 -7.23 -9.53 -16.59
N ALA A 58 -6.72 -9.29 -17.81
CA ALA A 58 -6.88 -10.21 -18.93
C ALA A 58 -6.22 -11.57 -18.67
N ILE A 59 -5.00 -11.55 -18.10
CA ILE A 59 -4.29 -12.77 -17.68
C ILE A 59 -5.11 -13.54 -16.65
N VAL A 60 -5.53 -12.89 -15.55
CA VAL A 60 -6.30 -13.53 -14.47
C VAL A 60 -7.60 -14.14 -15.00
N LYS A 61 -8.38 -13.40 -15.81
CA LYS A 61 -9.63 -13.90 -16.39
C LYS A 61 -9.41 -15.09 -17.32
N THR A 62 -8.34 -15.05 -18.13
CA THR A 62 -7.98 -16.16 -19.01
C THR A 62 -7.61 -17.40 -18.22
N LEU A 63 -6.74 -17.27 -17.19
CA LEU A 63 -6.33 -18.38 -16.33
C LEU A 63 -7.52 -18.96 -15.55
N ALA A 64 -8.43 -18.12 -15.04
CA ALA A 64 -9.66 -18.57 -14.40
C ALA A 64 -10.54 -19.40 -15.35
N SER A 65 -10.68 -18.96 -16.61
CA SER A 65 -11.43 -19.72 -17.64
C SER A 65 -10.81 -21.08 -17.97
N LEU A 66 -9.48 -21.17 -17.86
CA LEU A 66 -8.72 -22.41 -18.04
C LEU A 66 -8.63 -23.25 -16.77
N LYS A 67 -9.23 -22.81 -15.66
CA LYS A 67 -9.16 -23.45 -14.34
C LYS A 67 -7.74 -23.65 -13.83
N GLN A 68 -6.81 -22.79 -14.26
CA GLN A 68 -5.44 -22.75 -13.74
C GLN A 68 -5.44 -22.25 -12.31
N GLN A 69 -4.72 -22.96 -11.42
CA GLN A 69 -4.55 -22.52 -10.04
C GLN A 69 -3.74 -21.23 -9.98
N MET A 70 -4.25 -20.24 -9.27
CA MET A 70 -3.57 -18.97 -9.07
C MET A 70 -3.88 -18.36 -7.73
N VAL A 71 -2.95 -17.55 -7.21
CA VAL A 71 -3.08 -16.78 -5.98
C VAL A 71 -2.69 -15.34 -6.26
N LEU A 72 -3.61 -14.40 -6.02
CA LEU A 72 -3.36 -12.98 -6.21
C LEU A 72 -2.90 -12.36 -4.90
N LEU A 73 -1.81 -11.60 -4.95
CA LEU A 73 -1.16 -11.00 -3.79
C LEU A 73 -0.87 -9.52 -4.01
N ALA A 74 -0.80 -8.76 -2.91
CA ALA A 74 -0.29 -7.39 -2.90
C ALA A 74 0.41 -7.09 -1.56
N PRO A 75 1.27 -6.06 -1.48
CA PRO A 75 1.97 -5.70 -0.24
C PRO A 75 1.07 -5.19 0.87
N THR A 76 -0.03 -4.49 0.53
CA THR A 76 -0.94 -3.85 1.49
C THR A 76 -2.38 -4.32 1.29
N GLY A 77 -3.23 -4.14 2.34
CA GLY A 77 -4.66 -4.49 2.28
C GLY A 77 -5.39 -3.70 1.19
N ARG A 78 -5.11 -2.39 1.08
CA ARG A 78 -5.71 -1.54 0.06
C ARG A 78 -5.31 -1.95 -1.36
N ALA A 79 -4.03 -2.23 -1.60
CA ALA A 79 -3.57 -2.73 -2.90
C ALA A 79 -4.21 -4.09 -3.25
N ALA A 80 -4.33 -5.00 -2.27
CA ALA A 80 -5.01 -6.28 -2.48
C ALA A 80 -6.49 -6.09 -2.85
N LYS A 81 -7.20 -5.15 -2.20
CA LYS A 81 -8.59 -4.82 -2.55
C LYS A 81 -8.70 -4.26 -3.97
N VAL A 82 -7.86 -3.31 -4.34
CA VAL A 82 -7.82 -2.75 -5.70
C VAL A 82 -7.54 -3.85 -6.71
N PHE A 83 -6.55 -4.71 -6.44
CA PHE A 83 -6.22 -5.86 -7.30
C PHE A 83 -7.43 -6.81 -7.45
N SER A 84 -8.09 -7.15 -6.35
CA SER A 84 -9.28 -8.01 -6.37
C SER A 84 -10.40 -7.43 -7.25
N LEU A 85 -10.63 -6.12 -7.17
CA LEU A 85 -11.70 -5.44 -7.92
C LEU A 85 -11.47 -5.51 -9.43
N TYR A 86 -10.28 -5.15 -9.93
CA TYR A 86 -10.04 -5.14 -11.37
C TYR A 86 -9.77 -6.54 -11.95
N ALA A 87 -9.22 -7.43 -11.16
CA ALA A 87 -8.97 -8.81 -11.59
C ALA A 87 -10.26 -9.67 -11.56
N GLY A 88 -11.27 -9.27 -10.78
CA GLY A 88 -12.48 -10.05 -10.57
C GLY A 88 -12.24 -11.37 -9.84
N HIS A 89 -11.17 -11.43 -9.02
CA HIS A 89 -10.75 -12.62 -8.26
C HIS A 89 -10.17 -12.19 -6.90
N ALA A 90 -10.37 -13.00 -5.87
CA ALA A 90 -9.90 -12.66 -4.52
C ALA A 90 -8.38 -12.48 -4.46
N ALA A 91 -7.92 -11.36 -3.92
CA ALA A 91 -6.53 -11.07 -3.66
C ALA A 91 -6.27 -10.88 -2.17
N PHE A 92 -5.06 -11.20 -1.71
CA PHE A 92 -4.67 -11.18 -0.31
C PHE A 92 -3.38 -10.38 -0.13
N THR A 93 -3.09 -9.96 1.10
CA THR A 93 -1.76 -9.41 1.36
C THR A 93 -0.71 -10.52 1.36
N ILE A 94 0.53 -10.19 0.92
CA ILE A 94 1.66 -11.13 0.95
C ILE A 94 1.81 -11.70 2.36
N HIS A 95 1.87 -10.83 3.37
CA HIS A 95 2.02 -11.23 4.77
C HIS A 95 0.98 -12.26 5.22
N ARG A 96 -0.28 -12.04 4.87
CA ARG A 96 -1.37 -12.97 5.21
C ARG A 96 -1.17 -14.35 4.59
N ARG A 97 -0.63 -14.42 3.37
CA ARG A 97 -0.48 -15.68 2.66
C ARG A 97 0.75 -16.47 3.09
N ILE A 98 1.89 -15.79 3.27
CA ILE A 98 3.17 -16.46 3.47
C ILE A 98 3.55 -16.66 4.93
N TYR A 99 2.96 -15.90 5.87
CA TYR A 99 3.29 -16.02 7.28
C TYR A 99 2.18 -16.64 8.11
N ARG A 100 2.61 -17.34 9.15
CA ARG A 100 1.76 -17.76 10.27
C ARG A 100 2.36 -17.24 11.56
N GLN A 101 1.51 -16.94 12.52
CA GLN A 101 1.96 -16.62 13.86
C GLN A 101 2.37 -17.88 14.60
N LYS A 102 3.64 -18.00 15.01
CA LYS A 102 4.18 -19.19 15.68
C LYS A 102 3.80 -19.28 17.15
N SER A 103 3.81 -18.15 17.84
CA SER A 103 3.50 -18.04 19.26
C SER A 103 3.18 -16.60 19.61
N LEU A 104 2.72 -16.39 20.83
CA LEU A 104 2.55 -15.05 21.41
C LEU A 104 3.89 -14.26 21.50
N GLU A 105 5.02 -14.84 21.16
CA GLU A 105 6.37 -14.22 21.19
C GLU A 105 6.71 -13.28 20.03
N GLY A 106 5.75 -13.01 19.16
CA GLY A 106 5.86 -11.93 18.19
C GLY A 106 6.79 -12.19 17.00
N GLY A 107 7.22 -13.43 16.78
CA GLY A 107 7.92 -13.85 15.56
C GLY A 107 6.93 -14.38 14.52
N PHE A 108 7.17 -14.03 13.25
CA PHE A 108 6.55 -14.70 12.14
C PHE A 108 7.38 -15.89 11.74
N ASP A 109 6.71 -17.03 11.54
CA ASP A 109 7.29 -18.11 10.78
C ASP A 109 6.72 -18.08 9.38
N LEU A 110 7.57 -18.41 8.45
CA LEU A 110 7.13 -18.70 7.11
C LEU A 110 6.15 -19.88 7.14
N ASN A 111 4.99 -19.70 6.54
CA ASN A 111 4.00 -20.74 6.43
C ASN A 111 4.46 -21.79 5.40
N PHE A 112 3.96 -23.00 5.53
CA PHE A 112 4.17 -24.00 4.50
C PHE A 112 3.25 -23.72 3.31
N ASN A 113 3.83 -23.67 2.10
CA ASN A 113 3.04 -23.59 0.87
C ASN A 113 2.46 -24.96 0.54
N GLY A 114 1.18 -25.17 0.84
CA GLY A 114 0.46 -26.41 0.53
C GLY A 114 -0.05 -26.49 -0.92
N THR A 115 0.14 -25.43 -1.75
CA THR A 115 -0.32 -25.41 -3.14
C THR A 115 0.70 -26.05 -4.08
N HIS A 116 0.24 -26.54 -5.21
CA HIS A 116 1.06 -27.08 -6.30
C HIS A 116 0.51 -26.57 -7.64
N ASP A 117 1.33 -26.56 -8.69
CA ASP A 117 0.95 -26.11 -10.04
C ASP A 117 0.28 -24.72 -10.03
N THR A 118 0.72 -23.85 -9.11
CA THR A 118 0.04 -22.57 -8.81
C THR A 118 0.89 -21.40 -9.29
N LEU A 119 0.25 -20.45 -9.97
CA LEU A 119 0.85 -19.16 -10.29
C LEU A 119 0.51 -18.15 -9.17
N PHE A 120 1.54 -17.61 -8.54
CA PHE A 120 1.44 -16.47 -7.65
C PHE A 120 1.63 -15.19 -8.45
N ILE A 121 0.65 -14.29 -8.40
CA ILE A 121 0.71 -12.97 -9.07
C ILE A 121 0.72 -11.91 -7.99
N VAL A 122 1.78 -11.10 -7.95
CA VAL A 122 1.94 -10.02 -6.99
C VAL A 122 1.85 -8.70 -7.72
N ASP A 123 0.87 -7.88 -7.37
CA ASP A 123 0.78 -6.50 -7.83
C ASP A 123 1.46 -5.54 -6.85
N GLU A 124 1.81 -4.33 -7.29
CA GLU A 124 2.58 -3.33 -6.52
C GLU A 124 3.90 -3.89 -5.96
N ALA A 125 4.58 -4.75 -6.74
CA ALA A 125 5.82 -5.41 -6.31
C ALA A 125 6.98 -4.43 -6.07
N SER A 126 6.89 -3.17 -6.53
CA SER A 126 7.84 -2.09 -6.21
C SER A 126 8.00 -1.83 -4.72
N MET A 127 7.02 -2.21 -3.90
CA MET A 127 7.03 -2.03 -2.44
C MET A 127 7.72 -3.18 -1.66
N ILE A 128 8.12 -4.26 -2.33
CA ILE A 128 8.69 -5.44 -1.66
C ILE A 128 10.15 -5.17 -1.35
N ALA A 129 10.47 -5.11 -0.06
CA ALA A 129 11.82 -4.93 0.46
C ALA A 129 12.58 -6.24 0.64
N ASN A 130 13.93 -6.15 0.67
CA ASN A 130 14.81 -7.25 1.01
C ASN A 130 15.91 -6.87 2.03
N GLY A 131 15.74 -5.74 2.72
CA GLY A 131 16.65 -5.24 3.75
C GLY A 131 16.38 -5.85 5.14
N ASP A 132 16.13 -5.02 6.14
CA ASP A 132 15.87 -5.43 7.54
C ASP A 132 14.66 -6.37 7.70
N THR A 133 13.72 -6.33 6.77
CA THR A 133 12.58 -7.26 6.67
C THR A 133 12.67 -7.99 5.34
N PRO A 134 13.17 -9.24 5.31
CA PRO A 134 13.47 -9.95 4.07
C PRO A 134 12.21 -10.52 3.40
N LEU A 135 11.24 -9.64 3.09
CA LEU A 135 9.95 -10.05 2.53
C LEU A 135 10.10 -10.73 1.16
N LEU A 136 11.09 -10.30 0.35
CA LEU A 136 11.37 -10.93 -0.93
C LEU A 136 11.95 -12.35 -0.73
N ASP A 137 12.94 -12.52 0.16
CA ASP A 137 13.52 -13.84 0.47
C ASP A 137 12.46 -14.82 0.97
N ASP A 138 11.58 -14.36 1.86
CA ASP A 138 10.51 -15.17 2.41
C ASP A 138 9.45 -15.53 1.33
N LEU A 139 9.12 -14.60 0.45
CA LEU A 139 8.22 -14.86 -0.68
C LEU A 139 8.83 -15.89 -1.65
N MET A 140 10.11 -15.73 -1.99
CA MET A 140 10.84 -16.67 -2.87
C MET A 140 10.88 -18.06 -2.26
N THR A 141 11.25 -18.17 -0.97
CA THR A 141 11.27 -19.44 -0.23
C THR A 141 9.88 -20.08 -0.15
N PHE A 142 8.83 -19.28 0.04
CA PHE A 142 7.46 -19.80 0.09
C PHE A 142 6.98 -20.32 -1.26
N VAL A 143 7.25 -19.62 -2.35
CA VAL A 143 6.76 -19.98 -3.70
C VAL A 143 7.53 -21.18 -4.25
N TYR A 144 8.87 -21.17 -4.18
CA TYR A 144 9.74 -22.17 -4.80
C TYR A 144 10.11 -23.29 -3.81
N ASN A 145 9.12 -24.11 -3.47
CA ASN A 145 9.26 -25.25 -2.55
C ASN A 145 9.08 -26.62 -3.23
N ASP A 146 9.58 -26.77 -4.46
CA ASP A 146 9.55 -28.01 -5.28
C ASP A 146 8.13 -28.49 -5.67
N ARG A 147 7.12 -27.58 -5.69
CA ARG A 147 5.73 -27.92 -6.01
C ARG A 147 5.22 -27.37 -7.32
N ASN A 148 6.12 -27.12 -8.27
CA ASN A 148 5.77 -26.55 -9.58
C ASN A 148 4.98 -25.24 -9.49
N CYS A 149 5.35 -24.38 -8.55
CA CYS A 149 4.78 -23.04 -8.42
C CYS A 149 5.64 -22.02 -9.16
N ARG A 150 5.00 -20.95 -9.64
CA ARG A 150 5.64 -19.86 -10.38
C ARG A 150 5.27 -18.53 -9.77
N LEU A 151 6.08 -17.51 -10.01
CA LEU A 151 5.88 -16.15 -9.49
C LEU A 151 5.85 -15.14 -10.64
N MET A 152 4.82 -14.31 -10.67
CA MET A 152 4.75 -13.11 -11.52
C MET A 152 4.70 -11.87 -10.62
N LEU A 153 5.61 -10.94 -10.87
CA LEU A 153 5.75 -9.68 -10.16
C LEU A 153 5.37 -8.52 -11.09
N ILE A 154 4.38 -7.73 -10.68
CA ILE A 154 3.88 -6.58 -11.44
C ILE A 154 4.21 -5.32 -10.66
N GLY A 155 4.81 -4.31 -11.30
CA GLY A 155 5.13 -3.08 -10.61
C GLY A 155 5.58 -1.95 -11.52
N ASP A 156 5.94 -0.87 -10.90
CA ASP A 156 6.39 0.35 -11.54
C ASP A 156 7.71 0.82 -10.90
N SER A 157 8.81 0.70 -11.64
CA SER A 157 10.15 1.05 -11.17
C SER A 157 10.36 2.56 -11.01
N ALA A 158 9.46 3.39 -11.55
CA ALA A 158 9.51 4.84 -11.37
C ALA A 158 8.86 5.29 -10.05
N GLN A 159 8.09 4.43 -9.37
CA GLN A 159 7.56 4.71 -8.04
C GLN A 159 8.65 4.67 -6.97
N LEU A 160 8.33 5.18 -5.78
CA LEU A 160 9.22 5.10 -4.63
C LEU A 160 9.65 3.64 -4.37
N PRO A 161 10.95 3.37 -4.26
CA PRO A 161 11.42 2.07 -3.79
C PRO A 161 11.08 1.85 -2.32
N PRO A 162 11.25 0.62 -1.80
CA PRO A 162 11.10 0.35 -0.37
C PRO A 162 12.03 1.23 0.47
N VAL A 163 11.59 1.56 1.68
CA VAL A 163 12.38 2.41 2.59
C VAL A 163 13.75 1.80 2.86
N GLY A 164 14.79 2.59 2.64
CA GLY A 164 16.18 2.17 2.82
C GLY A 164 16.82 1.51 1.59
N GLU A 165 16.08 1.37 0.49
CA GLU A 165 16.59 0.79 -0.76
C GLU A 165 16.61 1.85 -1.88
N VAL A 166 17.61 1.76 -2.76
CA VAL A 166 17.73 2.69 -3.91
C VAL A 166 16.84 2.26 -5.07
N HIS A 167 16.62 0.95 -5.22
CA HIS A 167 15.77 0.36 -6.26
C HIS A 167 14.92 -0.75 -5.66
N SER A 168 13.81 -1.08 -6.32
CA SER A 168 12.99 -2.21 -5.91
C SER A 168 13.69 -3.54 -6.25
N PRO A 169 14.07 -4.38 -5.25
CA PRO A 169 14.73 -5.64 -5.50
C PRO A 169 13.81 -6.64 -6.22
N ALA A 170 12.52 -6.61 -5.97
CA ALA A 170 11.54 -7.49 -6.59
C ALA A 170 11.32 -7.22 -8.09
N LEU A 171 11.68 -6.03 -8.58
CA LEU A 171 11.61 -5.67 -10.00
C LEU A 171 12.96 -5.75 -10.71
N ASN A 172 13.97 -6.35 -10.08
CA ASN A 172 15.31 -6.50 -10.64
C ASN A 172 15.58 -7.96 -11.00
N ALA A 173 15.75 -8.23 -12.31
CA ALA A 173 15.98 -9.59 -12.81
C ALA A 173 17.29 -10.22 -12.30
N GLN A 174 18.33 -9.42 -12.06
CA GLN A 174 19.59 -9.92 -11.51
C GLN A 174 19.42 -10.38 -10.06
N VAL A 175 18.65 -9.65 -9.26
CA VAL A 175 18.33 -10.03 -7.88
C VAL A 175 17.53 -11.33 -7.87
N LEU A 176 16.50 -11.46 -8.71
CA LEU A 176 15.71 -12.69 -8.79
C LEU A 176 16.54 -13.86 -9.35
N GLY A 177 17.39 -13.61 -10.33
CA GLY A 177 18.30 -14.62 -10.89
C GLY A 177 19.29 -15.21 -9.88
N ALA A 178 19.66 -14.44 -8.84
CA ALA A 178 20.54 -14.91 -7.78
C ALA A 178 19.92 -16.04 -6.93
N TYR A 179 18.59 -16.21 -6.94
CA TYR A 179 17.90 -17.36 -6.34
C TYR A 179 17.97 -18.63 -7.21
N GLY A 180 18.69 -18.61 -8.34
CA GLY A 180 18.82 -19.75 -9.25
C GLY A 180 17.60 -19.97 -10.13
N ILE A 181 16.74 -18.96 -10.31
CA ILE A 181 15.55 -19.01 -11.17
C ILE A 181 15.77 -18.29 -12.50
N LYS A 182 15.11 -18.76 -13.54
CA LYS A 182 15.06 -18.11 -14.84
C LYS A 182 14.03 -17.00 -14.82
N VAL A 183 14.44 -15.78 -15.22
CA VAL A 183 13.57 -14.60 -15.18
C VAL A 183 13.12 -14.20 -16.58
N TYR A 184 11.83 -14.07 -16.77
CA TYR A 184 11.19 -13.48 -17.94
C TYR A 184 10.86 -12.01 -17.63
N GLU A 185 11.14 -11.12 -18.57
CA GLU A 185 10.87 -9.70 -18.42
C GLU A 185 9.97 -9.18 -19.53
N ALA A 186 9.03 -8.32 -19.16
CA ALA A 186 8.25 -7.53 -20.08
C ALA A 186 8.09 -6.11 -19.53
N GLU A 187 8.11 -5.13 -20.41
CA GLU A 187 7.97 -3.71 -20.08
C GLU A 187 6.86 -3.10 -20.92
N LEU A 188 6.04 -2.24 -20.29
CA LEU A 188 4.99 -1.47 -20.94
C LEU A 188 5.36 0.01 -20.87
N ASP A 189 5.82 0.55 -21.99
CA ASP A 189 6.24 1.98 -22.09
C ASP A 189 5.22 2.83 -22.83
N GLU A 190 4.45 2.22 -23.73
CA GLU A 190 3.47 2.92 -24.54
C GLU A 190 2.31 3.41 -23.68
N VAL A 191 2.19 4.75 -23.54
CA VAL A 191 1.09 5.39 -22.81
C VAL A 191 -0.17 5.37 -23.66
N LEU A 192 -1.29 4.87 -23.12
CA LEU A 192 -2.55 4.75 -23.84
C LEU A 192 -3.09 6.14 -24.24
N ARG A 193 -3.69 6.26 -25.43
CA ARG A 193 -4.20 7.54 -25.99
C ARG A 193 -5.13 8.29 -25.03
N GLN A 194 -5.98 7.59 -24.30
CA GLN A 194 -6.88 8.20 -23.31
C GLN A 194 -6.13 8.91 -22.18
N SER A 195 -4.89 8.51 -21.89
CA SER A 195 -4.06 9.17 -20.89
C SER A 195 -3.41 10.47 -21.37
N GLN A 196 -3.44 10.76 -22.67
CA GLN A 196 -2.91 12.02 -23.21
C GLN A 196 -3.82 13.23 -22.93
N GLU A 197 -5.10 13.00 -22.63
CA GLU A 197 -6.06 14.05 -22.24
C GLU A 197 -5.99 14.37 -20.73
N SER A 198 -5.35 13.50 -19.95
CA SER A 198 -5.16 13.68 -18.51
C SER A 198 -3.90 14.46 -18.20
N GLY A 199 -4.04 15.61 -17.54
CA GLY A 199 -2.91 16.40 -17.05
C GLY A 199 -2.14 15.69 -15.96
N ILE A 200 -2.80 14.85 -15.17
CA ILE A 200 -2.15 13.99 -14.16
C ILE A 200 -1.17 13.05 -14.84
N LEU A 201 -1.62 12.25 -15.80
CA LEU A 201 -0.81 11.27 -16.50
C LEU A 201 0.23 11.90 -17.43
N TRP A 202 -0.13 13.02 -18.08
CA TRP A 202 0.80 13.77 -18.91
C TRP A 202 2.02 14.27 -18.10
N ASN A 203 1.76 14.90 -16.95
CA ASN A 203 2.83 15.36 -16.06
C ASN A 203 3.60 14.20 -15.43
N ALA A 204 2.92 13.13 -14.97
CA ALA A 204 3.58 11.95 -14.43
C ALA A 204 4.56 11.32 -15.43
N THR A 205 4.17 11.22 -16.71
CA THR A 205 5.04 10.69 -17.77
C THR A 205 6.30 11.56 -17.96
N ARG A 206 6.15 12.88 -17.91
CA ARG A 206 7.29 13.79 -18.00
C ARG A 206 8.20 13.74 -16.78
N ILE A 207 7.63 13.75 -15.58
CA ILE A 207 8.39 13.64 -14.32
C ILE A 207 9.27 12.38 -14.36
N ARG A 208 8.77 11.26 -14.84
CA ARG A 208 9.52 10.00 -14.95
C ARG A 208 10.69 10.08 -15.94
N GLY A 209 10.51 10.76 -17.05
CA GLY A 209 11.47 10.84 -18.17
C GLY A 209 12.49 11.97 -18.03
N GLU A 210 12.33 12.85 -17.05
CA GLU A 210 13.25 13.96 -16.85
C GLU A 210 14.42 13.53 -15.96
N GLU A 211 15.61 13.37 -16.55
CA GLU A 211 16.87 13.39 -15.82
C GLU A 211 17.14 14.76 -15.18
N ALA A 212 16.28 15.74 -15.45
CA ALA A 212 16.41 17.12 -15.04
C ALA A 212 15.92 17.35 -13.62
N VAL A 213 16.68 18.09 -12.88
CA VAL A 213 16.63 18.38 -11.45
C VAL A 213 15.32 19.03 -10.98
N LEU A 214 14.51 19.61 -11.87
CA LEU A 214 13.30 20.37 -11.49
C LEU A 214 12.15 20.17 -12.50
N PRO A 215 11.20 19.28 -12.22
CA PRO A 215 10.05 19.05 -13.09
C PRO A 215 9.22 20.33 -13.27
N GLN A 216 8.83 20.61 -14.50
CA GLN A 216 7.96 21.72 -14.88
C GLN A 216 6.53 21.21 -15.08
N ILE A 217 5.66 21.49 -14.12
CA ILE A 217 4.27 21.02 -14.15
C ILE A 217 3.42 21.90 -15.07
N ARG A 218 2.73 21.28 -16.00
CA ARG A 218 1.80 21.94 -16.90
C ARG A 218 0.37 21.81 -16.38
N PHE A 219 -0.28 22.94 -16.23
CA PHE A 219 -1.70 23.02 -15.83
C PHE A 219 -2.61 23.39 -17.02
N SER A 220 -2.09 24.21 -17.95
CA SER A 220 -2.88 24.70 -19.08
C SER A 220 -3.32 23.57 -20.01
N GLY A 221 -4.61 23.59 -20.37
CA GLY A 221 -5.23 22.60 -21.27
C GLY A 221 -5.73 21.34 -20.56
N PHE A 222 -5.64 21.26 -19.22
CA PHE A 222 -6.12 20.13 -18.45
C PHE A 222 -7.16 20.56 -17.40
N THR A 223 -8.14 19.70 -17.14
CA THR A 223 -9.21 19.95 -16.16
C THR A 223 -9.03 19.17 -14.87
N ASP A 224 -8.18 18.16 -14.88
CA ASP A 224 -7.94 17.20 -13.81
C ASP A 224 -6.76 17.57 -12.89
N ILE A 225 -6.04 18.66 -13.17
CA ILE A 225 -4.93 19.15 -12.34
C ILE A 225 -5.04 20.64 -12.08
N LYS A 226 -4.88 21.07 -10.83
CA LYS A 226 -5.02 22.45 -10.38
C LYS A 226 -4.00 22.83 -9.30
N THR A 227 -3.70 24.12 -9.20
CA THR A 227 -3.02 24.67 -8.02
C THR A 227 -4.04 25.15 -7.00
N VAL A 228 -3.72 24.98 -5.72
CA VAL A 228 -4.54 25.50 -4.60
C VAL A 228 -3.64 26.36 -3.70
N PRO A 229 -3.88 27.67 -3.65
CA PRO A 229 -3.21 28.55 -2.69
C PRO A 229 -3.59 28.17 -1.25
N GLY A 230 -2.68 28.40 -0.31
CA GLY A 230 -2.91 28.00 1.10
C GLY A 230 -4.13 28.67 1.73
N ASN A 231 -4.47 29.88 1.34
CA ASN A 231 -5.67 30.60 1.81
C ASN A 231 -7.00 30.01 1.26
N GLU A 232 -6.98 29.23 0.19
CA GLU A 232 -8.14 28.57 -0.40
C GLU A 232 -8.23 27.09 -0.04
N LEU A 233 -7.24 26.55 0.67
CA LEU A 233 -7.09 25.13 0.93
C LEU A 233 -8.26 24.54 1.73
N ILE A 234 -8.75 25.25 2.76
CA ILE A 234 -9.84 24.79 3.60
C ILE A 234 -11.13 24.66 2.80
N ASP A 235 -11.47 25.67 2.00
CA ASP A 235 -12.67 25.65 1.16
C ASP A 235 -12.56 24.58 0.05
N SER A 236 -11.35 24.39 -0.50
CA SER A 236 -11.10 23.36 -1.51
C SER A 236 -11.28 21.97 -0.93
N LEU A 237 -10.74 21.69 0.27
CA LEU A 237 -10.92 20.42 0.97
C LEU A 237 -12.37 20.17 1.35
N ALA A 238 -13.06 21.17 1.90
CA ALA A 238 -14.49 21.08 2.23
C ALA A 238 -15.32 20.75 0.99
N THR A 239 -15.02 21.37 -0.15
CA THR A 239 -15.67 21.10 -1.44
C THR A 239 -15.40 19.65 -1.89
N SER A 240 -14.16 19.17 -1.80
CA SER A 240 -13.82 17.79 -2.16
C SER A 240 -14.53 16.78 -1.26
N TYR A 241 -14.56 17.00 0.05
CA TYR A 241 -15.26 16.12 0.99
C TYR A 241 -16.77 16.09 0.76
N SER A 242 -17.35 17.24 0.41
CA SER A 242 -18.78 17.31 0.07
C SER A 242 -19.12 16.61 -1.25
N ARG A 243 -18.21 16.65 -2.22
CA ARG A 243 -18.46 16.14 -3.58
C ARG A 243 -18.20 14.64 -3.71
N VAL A 244 -17.06 14.14 -3.22
CA VAL A 244 -16.64 12.75 -3.39
C VAL A 244 -16.57 11.99 -2.06
N GLY A 245 -16.51 12.69 -0.93
CA GLY A 245 -16.44 12.08 0.39
C GLY A 245 -15.03 12.04 1.00
N LEU A 246 -15.00 11.72 2.30
CA LEU A 246 -13.77 11.61 3.08
C LEU A 246 -12.90 10.42 2.64
N ASP A 247 -13.53 9.34 2.17
CA ASP A 247 -12.84 8.12 1.76
C ASP A 247 -12.12 8.27 0.42
N ASP A 248 -12.60 9.18 -0.41
CA ASP A 248 -12.16 9.43 -1.77
C ASP A 248 -11.28 10.68 -1.91
N THR A 249 -10.93 11.31 -0.80
CA THR A 249 -10.04 12.48 -0.76
C THR A 249 -8.88 12.27 0.21
N ILE A 250 -7.66 12.52 -0.24
CA ILE A 250 -6.44 12.37 0.60
C ILE A 250 -5.48 13.54 0.38
N VAL A 251 -4.74 13.90 1.43
CA VAL A 251 -3.59 14.82 1.34
C VAL A 251 -2.30 14.01 1.44
N ILE A 252 -1.39 14.18 0.50
CA ILE A 252 -0.09 13.51 0.46
C ILE A 252 1.02 14.51 0.79
N THR A 253 1.86 14.15 1.76
CA THR A 253 2.95 14.97 2.25
C THR A 253 4.29 14.22 2.25
N ARG A 254 5.40 14.95 2.48
CA ARG A 254 6.74 14.36 2.55
C ARG A 254 7.13 13.85 3.95
N SER A 255 6.47 14.30 5.00
CA SER A 255 6.83 13.94 6.38
C SER A 255 5.62 13.73 7.28
N ASN A 256 5.78 12.91 8.32
CA ASN A 256 4.76 12.72 9.36
C ASN A 256 4.42 14.03 10.07
N LYS A 257 5.42 14.88 10.31
CA LYS A 257 5.22 16.21 10.90
C LYS A 257 4.22 17.04 10.08
N ARG A 258 4.43 17.09 8.77
CA ARG A 258 3.55 17.82 7.87
C ARG A 258 2.16 17.18 7.79
N ALA A 259 2.09 15.85 7.72
CA ALA A 259 0.83 15.12 7.76
C ALA A 259 0.04 15.42 9.05
N ASN A 260 0.70 15.46 10.20
CA ASN A 260 0.04 15.79 11.47
C ASN A 260 -0.56 17.20 11.47
N ILE A 261 0.15 18.21 10.93
CA ILE A 261 -0.37 19.58 10.80
C ILE A 261 -1.65 19.58 9.95
N TYR A 262 -1.63 18.90 8.79
CA TYR A 262 -2.82 18.75 7.95
C TYR A 262 -3.95 18.01 8.66
N ASN A 263 -3.67 16.90 9.31
CA ASN A 263 -4.67 16.12 10.02
C ASN A 263 -5.38 16.94 11.12
N GLN A 264 -4.62 17.72 11.88
CA GLN A 264 -5.19 18.60 12.90
C GLN A 264 -5.99 19.76 12.27
N GLY A 265 -5.45 20.42 11.23
CA GLY A 265 -6.14 21.49 10.52
C GLY A 265 -7.43 21.02 9.86
N ILE A 266 -7.44 19.85 9.22
CA ILE A 266 -8.64 19.26 8.61
C ILE A 266 -9.68 18.97 9.71
N ARG A 267 -9.28 18.36 10.81
CA ARG A 267 -10.21 18.03 11.91
C ARG A 267 -10.86 19.28 12.49
N SER A 268 -10.08 20.30 12.81
CA SER A 268 -10.58 21.50 13.46
C SER A 268 -11.28 22.47 12.52
N MET A 269 -10.75 22.70 11.31
CA MET A 269 -11.22 23.77 10.41
C MET A 269 -12.21 23.29 9.35
N VAL A 270 -12.15 22.00 8.96
CA VAL A 270 -13.03 21.47 7.90
C VAL A 270 -14.13 20.58 8.48
N LEU A 271 -13.81 19.79 9.52
CA LEU A 271 -14.73 18.80 10.08
C LEU A 271 -15.33 19.19 11.43
N ASP A 272 -14.94 20.34 11.99
CA ASP A 272 -15.41 20.87 13.28
C ASP A 272 -15.28 19.84 14.42
N ARG A 273 -14.09 19.20 14.52
CA ARG A 273 -13.77 18.16 15.52
C ARG A 273 -12.72 18.67 16.50
N GLU A 274 -13.15 18.95 17.72
CA GLU A 274 -12.30 19.52 18.78
C GLU A 274 -11.75 18.45 19.73
N ASP A 275 -12.52 17.39 20.02
CA ASP A 275 -12.06 16.31 20.90
C ASP A 275 -10.85 15.60 20.31
N GLU A 276 -10.03 14.98 21.17
CA GLU A 276 -8.83 14.29 20.78
C GLU A 276 -9.09 13.17 19.76
N LEU A 277 -10.20 12.44 19.91
CA LEU A 277 -10.68 11.42 18.99
C LEU A 277 -12.20 11.44 18.94
N CYS A 278 -12.76 11.60 17.75
CA CYS A 278 -14.20 11.70 17.53
C CYS A 278 -14.75 10.54 16.72
N ARG A 279 -16.05 10.28 16.87
CA ARG A 279 -16.78 9.42 15.94
C ARG A 279 -16.64 9.96 14.51
N GLY A 280 -16.41 9.08 13.55
CA GLY A 280 -16.20 9.43 12.15
C GLY A 280 -14.75 9.81 11.82
N ASP A 281 -13.85 9.89 12.80
CA ASP A 281 -12.43 10.10 12.52
C ASP A 281 -11.86 8.94 11.70
N ARG A 282 -10.97 9.28 10.78
CA ARG A 282 -10.24 8.31 9.99
C ARG A 282 -8.89 8.05 10.62
N LEU A 283 -8.61 6.79 10.86
CA LEU A 283 -7.36 6.33 11.45
C LEU A 283 -6.66 5.36 10.50
N MET A 284 -5.34 5.40 10.51
CA MET A 284 -4.47 4.42 9.87
C MET A 284 -3.77 3.62 10.95
N ILE A 285 -3.78 2.30 10.84
CA ILE A 285 -2.94 1.41 11.63
C ILE A 285 -1.48 1.63 11.23
N VAL A 286 -0.59 1.86 12.18
CA VAL A 286 0.83 2.14 11.89
C VAL A 286 1.78 1.04 12.33
N LYS A 287 1.25 -0.02 12.92
CA LYS A 287 1.99 -1.23 13.29
C LYS A 287 1.09 -2.45 13.13
N ASN A 288 1.60 -3.53 12.50
CA ASN A 288 0.85 -4.78 12.37
C ASN A 288 0.36 -5.27 13.74
N ASN A 289 -0.89 -5.70 13.82
CA ASN A 289 -1.50 -6.21 15.04
C ASN A 289 -2.31 -7.48 14.79
N TYR A 290 -1.97 -8.53 15.52
CA TYR A 290 -2.56 -9.88 15.40
C TYR A 290 -3.47 -10.22 16.58
N TYR A 291 -3.36 -9.47 17.66
CA TYR A 291 -4.05 -9.74 18.92
C TYR A 291 -5.55 -9.50 18.79
N TRP A 292 -5.95 -8.33 18.28
CA TRP A 292 -7.34 -7.89 18.32
C TRP A 292 -8.27 -8.69 17.43
N ILE A 293 -7.80 -9.25 16.32
CA ILE A 293 -8.63 -10.13 15.48
C ILE A 293 -8.95 -11.42 16.23
N LYS A 294 -8.00 -12.02 16.93
CA LYS A 294 -8.20 -13.22 17.73
C LYS A 294 -9.12 -12.98 18.92
N GLU A 295 -8.92 -11.85 19.62
CA GLU A 295 -9.74 -11.47 20.79
C GLU A 295 -11.21 -11.23 20.41
N ASN A 296 -11.48 -10.72 19.22
CA ASN A 296 -12.84 -10.50 18.71
C ASN A 296 -13.44 -11.72 17.98
N GLY A 297 -12.94 -12.93 18.22
CA GLY A 297 -13.53 -14.18 17.73
C GLY A 297 -12.79 -14.84 16.56
N GLY A 298 -11.71 -14.24 16.08
CA GLY A 298 -10.87 -14.79 15.02
C GLY A 298 -11.58 -14.89 13.65
N GLU A 299 -11.02 -15.69 12.76
CA GLU A 299 -11.63 -16.01 11.46
C GLU A 299 -12.89 -16.86 11.68
N THR A 300 -14.07 -16.28 11.47
CA THR A 300 -15.33 -17.06 11.41
C THR A 300 -15.50 -17.61 9.99
N LYS A 301 -16.14 -18.77 9.84
CA LYS A 301 -16.42 -19.38 8.52
C LYS A 301 -17.18 -18.44 7.57
N ASP A 302 -17.93 -17.50 8.12
CA ASP A 302 -18.77 -16.54 7.41
C ASP A 302 -18.31 -15.08 7.60
N GLY A 303 -17.16 -14.84 8.28
CA GLY A 303 -16.60 -13.51 8.51
C GLY A 303 -15.59 -13.09 7.45
N PRO A 304 -15.22 -11.79 7.41
CA PRO A 304 -14.22 -11.31 6.50
C PRO A 304 -12.90 -12.04 6.78
N ALA A 305 -12.21 -12.37 5.72
CA ALA A 305 -10.98 -13.12 5.77
C ALA A 305 -9.79 -12.26 6.28
N ILE A 306 -9.90 -11.69 7.49
CA ILE A 306 -8.86 -10.92 8.18
C ILE A 306 -8.21 -11.80 9.23
N SER A 307 -6.88 -11.96 9.15
CA SER A 307 -6.09 -12.68 10.18
C SER A 307 -5.33 -11.72 11.11
N PHE A 308 -5.12 -10.48 10.70
CA PHE A 308 -4.47 -9.42 11.45
C PHE A 308 -4.80 -8.05 10.86
N LEU A 309 -4.52 -6.97 11.60
CA LEU A 309 -4.58 -5.60 11.13
C LEU A 309 -3.20 -5.20 10.61
N ALA A 310 -3.12 -4.85 9.33
CA ALA A 310 -1.85 -4.51 8.69
C ALA A 310 -1.49 -3.02 8.90
N ASN A 311 -0.18 -2.75 8.92
CA ASN A 311 0.31 -1.39 8.81
C ASN A 311 -0.14 -0.78 7.47
N GLY A 312 -0.83 0.37 7.52
CA GLY A 312 -1.45 1.02 6.36
C GLY A 312 -2.96 0.81 6.24
N ASP A 313 -3.55 -0.14 6.98
CA ASP A 313 -5.00 -0.32 6.98
C ASP A 313 -5.69 0.92 7.54
N ILE A 314 -6.78 1.33 6.87
CA ILE A 314 -7.57 2.49 7.25
C ILE A 314 -8.87 2.05 7.91
N ALA A 315 -9.20 2.70 9.01
CA ALA A 315 -10.44 2.47 9.74
C ALA A 315 -11.18 3.79 10.03
N THR A 316 -12.49 3.70 10.17
CA THR A 316 -13.34 4.80 10.62
C THR A 316 -13.77 4.54 12.07
N VAL A 317 -13.63 5.53 12.92
CA VAL A 317 -14.06 5.48 14.32
C VAL A 317 -15.58 5.48 14.40
N GLN A 318 -16.16 4.42 14.96
CA GLN A 318 -17.60 4.33 15.20
C GLN A 318 -17.98 4.77 16.60
N ARG A 319 -17.11 4.50 17.59
CA ARG A 319 -17.33 4.83 18.99
C ARG A 319 -16.02 4.96 19.76
N VAL A 320 -15.97 5.91 20.71
CA VAL A 320 -14.86 6.08 21.66
C VAL A 320 -15.41 5.96 23.08
N ARG A 321 -14.73 5.21 23.94
CA ARG A 321 -15.07 5.00 25.35
C ARG A 321 -13.81 4.89 26.20
N HIS A 322 -13.98 5.06 27.50
CA HIS A 322 -12.99 4.75 28.52
C HIS A 322 -11.60 5.35 28.23
N VAL A 323 -11.58 6.66 27.91
CA VAL A 323 -10.31 7.39 27.80
C VAL A 323 -9.67 7.48 29.17
N HIS A 324 -8.44 7.01 29.33
CA HIS A 324 -7.72 7.02 30.60
C HIS A 324 -6.19 6.99 30.35
N GLU A 325 -5.46 7.36 31.40
CA GLU A 325 -4.00 7.27 31.44
C GLU A 325 -3.57 6.06 32.26
N LEU A 326 -2.64 5.26 31.72
CA LEU A 326 -2.03 4.11 32.37
C LEU A 326 -0.62 3.88 31.83
N TYR A 327 0.33 3.46 32.68
CA TYR A 327 1.73 3.24 32.32
C TYR A 327 2.47 4.46 31.74
N GLY A 328 1.94 5.67 31.95
CA GLY A 328 2.46 6.90 31.34
C GLY A 328 2.04 7.11 29.89
N PHE A 329 1.02 6.38 29.42
CA PHE A 329 0.41 6.52 28.11
C PHE A 329 -1.11 6.69 28.22
N ARG A 330 -1.71 7.24 27.19
CA ARG A 330 -3.15 7.46 27.12
C ARG A 330 -3.80 6.43 26.20
N PHE A 331 -4.84 5.82 26.70
CA PHE A 331 -5.58 4.76 26.00
C PHE A 331 -7.06 5.12 25.88
N ALA A 332 -7.69 4.58 24.85
CA ALA A 332 -9.14 4.58 24.69
C ALA A 332 -9.62 3.21 24.19
N GLU A 333 -10.81 2.83 24.58
CA GLU A 333 -11.53 1.72 23.93
C GLU A 333 -12.28 2.28 22.73
N VAL A 334 -11.95 1.80 21.53
CA VAL A 334 -12.47 2.33 20.27
C VAL A 334 -13.08 1.22 19.43
N THR A 335 -14.32 1.43 18.97
CA THR A 335 -14.92 0.60 17.92
C THR A 335 -14.54 1.17 16.58
N LEU A 336 -13.85 0.37 15.77
CA LEU A 336 -13.30 0.70 14.46
C LEU A 336 -14.02 -0.09 13.38
N GLN A 337 -14.34 0.56 12.26
CA GLN A 337 -14.86 -0.07 11.06
C GLN A 337 -13.82 0.02 9.94
N PHE A 338 -13.54 -1.10 9.30
CA PHE A 338 -12.55 -1.22 8.22
C PHE A 338 -13.23 -1.34 6.86
N PRO A 339 -13.30 -0.26 6.06
CA PRO A 339 -13.99 -0.27 4.76
C PRO A 339 -13.35 -1.25 3.75
N ASP A 340 -12.05 -1.45 3.84
CA ASP A 340 -11.32 -2.34 2.93
C ASP A 340 -11.56 -3.83 3.21
N TYR A 341 -12.21 -4.16 4.34
CA TYR A 341 -12.56 -5.52 4.75
C TYR A 341 -14.07 -5.68 4.95
N ASP A 342 -14.86 -5.30 3.92
CA ASP A 342 -16.31 -5.41 3.90
C ASP A 342 -17.01 -4.74 5.10
N ASN A 343 -16.46 -3.59 5.54
CA ASN A 343 -16.90 -2.83 6.71
C ASN A 343 -16.85 -3.64 8.03
N TYR A 344 -15.86 -4.54 8.13
CA TYR A 344 -15.63 -5.28 9.36
C TYR A 344 -15.47 -4.34 10.55
N GLU A 345 -16.20 -4.61 11.64
CA GLU A 345 -16.13 -3.83 12.88
C GLU A 345 -15.43 -4.63 13.98
N LEU A 346 -14.55 -3.97 14.70
CA LEU A 346 -13.96 -4.52 15.90
C LEU A 346 -13.79 -3.45 16.97
N THR A 347 -13.83 -3.87 18.24
CA THR A 347 -13.50 -3.01 19.38
C THR A 347 -12.13 -3.38 19.92
N ALA A 348 -11.27 -2.36 20.05
CA ALA A 348 -9.88 -2.52 20.48
C ALA A 348 -9.46 -1.40 21.42
N THR A 349 -8.41 -1.65 22.21
CA THR A 349 -7.70 -0.59 22.92
C THR A 349 -6.77 0.10 21.92
N VAL A 350 -6.87 1.43 21.85
CA VAL A 350 -6.06 2.29 20.99
C VAL A 350 -5.14 3.14 21.85
N LEU A 351 -3.90 3.30 21.41
CA LEU A 351 -2.90 4.16 22.04
C LEU A 351 -3.00 5.57 21.43
N LEU A 352 -3.45 6.53 22.22
CA LEU A 352 -3.72 7.90 21.74
C LEU A 352 -2.44 8.72 21.50
N ASP A 353 -1.36 8.43 22.20
CA ASP A 353 -0.07 9.15 22.07
C ASP A 353 0.53 9.05 20.66
N THR A 354 0.18 8.03 19.89
CA THR A 354 0.65 7.88 18.52
C THR A 354 -0.07 8.77 17.51
N LEU A 355 -1.27 9.28 17.84
CA LEU A 355 -2.10 10.09 16.93
C LEU A 355 -1.36 11.33 16.41
N THR A 356 -0.62 12.01 17.28
CA THR A 356 0.07 13.27 16.97
C THR A 356 1.59 13.17 16.97
N SER A 357 2.15 11.99 17.26
CA SER A 357 3.59 11.75 17.23
C SER A 357 4.19 12.02 15.84
N GLU A 358 5.39 12.61 15.77
CA GLU A 358 6.14 12.74 14.52
C GLU A 358 6.80 11.43 14.10
N SER A 359 7.03 10.50 15.03
CA SER A 359 7.54 9.16 14.74
C SER A 359 6.49 8.32 14.00
N PRO A 360 6.89 7.38 13.12
CA PRO A 360 5.96 6.49 12.41
C PRO A 360 5.06 5.67 13.34
N SER A 361 5.59 5.24 14.48
CA SER A 361 4.93 4.48 15.57
C SER A 361 5.57 4.88 16.89
N LEU A 362 5.33 4.17 18.00
CA LEU A 362 6.11 4.35 19.24
C LEU A 362 7.60 4.23 18.96
N THR A 363 8.42 5.11 19.57
CA THR A 363 9.88 4.97 19.54
C THR A 363 10.32 3.71 20.30
N ARG A 364 11.57 3.29 20.11
CA ARG A 364 12.11 2.13 20.82
C ARG A 364 12.08 2.32 22.35
N GLU A 365 12.39 3.54 22.80
CA GLU A 365 12.36 3.91 24.21
C GLU A 365 10.93 3.87 24.78
N GLN A 366 9.97 4.40 24.06
CA GLN A 366 8.56 4.34 24.46
C GLN A 366 8.03 2.91 24.46
N GLN A 367 8.42 2.10 23.48
CA GLN A 367 8.02 0.69 23.42
C GLN A 367 8.63 -0.12 24.57
N GLN A 368 9.90 0.15 24.91
CA GLN A 368 10.56 -0.47 26.05
C GLN A 368 9.90 -0.04 27.37
N LEU A 369 9.58 1.24 27.54
CA LEU A 369 8.88 1.74 28.71
C LEU A 369 7.51 1.05 28.89
N LEU A 370 6.71 0.96 27.83
CA LEU A 370 5.43 0.26 27.88
C LEU A 370 5.60 -1.21 28.25
N TYR A 371 6.60 -1.90 27.66
CA TYR A 371 6.94 -3.28 27.97
C TYR A 371 7.25 -3.45 29.47
N GLU A 372 8.12 -2.63 30.03
CA GLU A 372 8.55 -2.72 31.42
C GLU A 372 7.39 -2.46 32.38
N ARG A 373 6.59 -1.40 32.12
CA ARG A 373 5.47 -1.02 32.97
C ARG A 373 4.34 -2.06 32.98
N VAL A 374 4.00 -2.62 31.84
CA VAL A 374 3.00 -3.70 31.79
C VAL A 374 3.54 -4.98 32.43
N LEU A 375 4.84 -5.27 32.29
CA LEU A 375 5.44 -6.43 32.92
C LEU A 375 5.48 -6.35 34.45
N GLU A 376 5.56 -5.14 35.04
CA GLU A 376 5.52 -4.91 36.48
C GLU A 376 4.20 -5.43 37.08
N ASP A 377 3.06 -5.32 36.39
CA ASP A 377 1.76 -5.82 36.84
C ASP A 377 1.71 -7.36 36.97
N TYR A 378 2.61 -8.05 36.33
CA TYR A 378 2.73 -9.51 36.39
C TYR A 378 3.89 -9.99 37.27
N SER A 379 4.46 -9.11 38.12
CA SER A 379 5.60 -9.43 39.00
C SER A 379 5.33 -10.57 39.97
N ASP A 380 4.06 -10.76 40.38
CA ASP A 380 3.64 -11.83 41.30
C ASP A 380 3.70 -13.24 40.69
N ILE A 381 3.83 -13.36 39.36
CA ILE A 381 3.93 -14.64 38.69
C ILE A 381 5.38 -15.14 38.80
N PRO A 382 5.64 -16.32 39.45
CA PRO A 382 7.03 -16.76 39.75
C PRO A 382 7.82 -17.07 38.48
N LEU A 383 7.22 -17.72 37.47
CA LEU A 383 7.92 -18.17 36.28
C LEU A 383 7.99 -17.05 35.23
N LYS A 384 9.21 -16.73 34.78
CA LYS A 384 9.46 -15.70 33.76
C LYS A 384 8.70 -15.99 32.44
N ALA A 385 8.60 -17.25 32.03
CA ALA A 385 7.88 -17.64 30.84
C ALA A 385 6.39 -17.32 30.94
N ASP A 386 5.75 -17.54 32.10
CA ASP A 386 4.35 -17.26 32.33
C ASP A 386 4.07 -15.75 32.39
N ARG A 387 4.98 -14.96 32.99
CA ARG A 387 4.91 -13.47 32.92
C ARG A 387 4.91 -12.97 31.48
N LEU A 388 5.83 -13.50 30.67
CA LEU A 388 5.91 -13.12 29.27
C LEU A 388 4.67 -13.55 28.50
N ASN A 389 4.08 -14.69 28.79
CA ASN A 389 2.83 -15.12 28.17
C ASN A 389 1.66 -14.20 28.53
N LYS A 390 1.60 -13.76 29.79
CA LYS A 390 0.58 -12.77 30.24
C LYS A 390 0.75 -11.42 29.57
N LEU A 391 1.99 -10.90 29.54
CA LEU A 391 2.31 -9.66 28.85
C LEU A 391 1.86 -9.70 27.38
N LYS A 392 2.14 -10.79 26.67
CA LYS A 392 1.78 -10.95 25.26
C LYS A 392 0.28 -11.01 25.00
N SER A 393 -0.49 -11.46 25.99
CA SER A 393 -1.95 -11.45 25.97
C SER A 393 -2.55 -10.22 26.64
N ASP A 394 -1.74 -9.24 27.02
CA ASP A 394 -2.21 -8.01 27.65
C ASP A 394 -2.79 -7.03 26.62
N ARG A 395 -3.95 -6.47 26.90
CA ARG A 395 -4.66 -5.55 26.00
C ARG A 395 -3.95 -4.21 25.79
N TYR A 396 -3.21 -3.73 26.78
CA TYR A 396 -2.50 -2.44 26.70
C TYR A 396 -1.17 -2.60 25.99
N PHE A 397 -0.45 -3.71 26.24
CA PHE A 397 0.74 -4.05 25.46
C PHE A 397 0.44 -4.24 23.97
N ASN A 398 -0.74 -4.77 23.64
CA ASN A 398 -1.24 -4.97 22.30
C ASN A 398 -2.12 -3.80 21.80
N ALA A 399 -2.14 -2.66 22.47
CA ALA A 399 -2.93 -1.52 22.03
C ALA A 399 -2.58 -1.12 20.58
N LEU A 400 -3.60 -0.80 19.80
CA LEU A 400 -3.42 -0.38 18.42
C LEU A 400 -2.68 0.95 18.38
N GLN A 401 -1.59 0.99 17.64
CA GLN A 401 -0.89 2.22 17.31
C GLN A 401 -1.49 2.80 16.03
N VAL A 402 -1.97 4.02 16.11
CA VAL A 402 -2.77 4.64 15.04
C VAL A 402 -2.35 6.09 14.79
N LYS A 403 -2.62 6.57 13.60
CA LYS A 403 -2.52 7.98 13.21
C LYS A 403 -3.80 8.42 12.50
N PHE A 404 -4.07 9.72 12.49
CA PHE A 404 -5.12 10.25 11.62
C PHE A 404 -4.74 10.04 10.15
N ALA A 405 -5.75 9.79 9.31
CA ALA A 405 -5.58 9.38 7.92
C ALA A 405 -6.29 10.31 6.90
N TYR A 406 -6.40 11.59 7.21
CA TYR A 406 -6.80 12.62 6.23
C TYR A 406 -5.62 13.11 5.40
N ALA A 407 -4.44 13.13 6.04
CA ALA A 407 -3.17 13.40 5.41
C ALA A 407 -2.16 12.32 5.81
N ILE A 408 -1.41 11.82 4.83
CA ILE A 408 -0.44 10.74 5.00
C ILE A 408 0.84 11.04 4.23
N THR A 409 1.91 10.33 4.55
CA THR A 409 3.13 10.41 3.74
C THR A 409 2.99 9.65 2.43
N CYS A 410 3.75 10.02 1.40
CA CYS A 410 3.70 9.37 0.11
C CYS A 410 4.02 7.87 0.18
N HIS A 411 4.95 7.44 1.04
CA HIS A 411 5.21 6.01 1.27
C HIS A 411 3.98 5.26 1.79
N LYS A 412 3.17 5.91 2.63
CA LYS A 412 1.91 5.32 3.12
C LYS A 412 0.78 5.37 2.09
N ALA A 413 0.91 6.22 1.07
CA ALA A 413 -0.04 6.30 -0.04
C ALA A 413 0.24 5.27 -1.15
N GLN A 414 1.40 4.60 -1.13
CA GLN A 414 1.71 3.57 -2.12
C GLN A 414 0.66 2.43 -2.09
N GLY A 415 0.32 1.91 -3.26
CA GLY A 415 -0.73 0.90 -3.44
C GLY A 415 -2.16 1.42 -3.27
N GLY A 416 -2.35 2.69 -2.85
CA GLY A 416 -3.64 3.36 -2.77
C GLY A 416 -3.90 4.24 -3.99
N GLN A 417 -5.19 4.47 -4.28
CA GLN A 417 -5.66 5.43 -5.28
C GLN A 417 -6.89 6.15 -4.74
N TRP A 418 -7.05 7.43 -5.09
CA TRP A 418 -8.16 8.27 -4.64
C TRP A 418 -8.65 9.16 -5.78
N PRO A 419 -9.97 9.39 -5.89
CA PRO A 419 -10.53 10.37 -6.81
C PRO A 419 -9.91 11.75 -6.67
N ASN A 420 -9.76 12.26 -5.45
CA ASN A 420 -9.19 13.58 -5.18
C ASN A 420 -7.91 13.46 -4.34
N VAL A 421 -6.79 13.96 -4.88
CA VAL A 421 -5.50 13.98 -4.18
C VAL A 421 -4.98 15.40 -4.09
N TYR A 422 -4.60 15.81 -2.88
CA TYR A 422 -3.89 17.05 -2.60
C TYR A 422 -2.42 16.73 -2.34
N ILE A 423 -1.49 17.38 -3.02
CA ILE A 423 -0.06 17.19 -2.80
C ILE A 423 0.54 18.47 -2.19
N ASP A 424 1.16 18.32 -1.04
CA ASP A 424 1.99 19.35 -0.43
C ASP A 424 3.44 18.84 -0.30
N GLN A 425 4.32 19.35 -1.16
CA GLN A 425 5.76 19.03 -1.10
C GLN A 425 6.50 19.71 0.07
N GLY A 426 5.86 20.69 0.72
CA GLY A 426 6.48 21.47 1.78
C GLY A 426 7.58 22.39 1.29
N TYR A 427 8.45 22.81 2.20
CA TYR A 427 9.64 23.58 1.86
C TYR A 427 10.68 22.67 1.22
N MET A 428 11.25 23.12 0.09
CA MET A 428 12.24 22.39 -0.69
C MET A 428 13.49 23.26 -0.85
N THR A 429 14.64 22.67 -0.60
CA THR A 429 15.96 23.22 -0.91
C THR A 429 16.53 22.53 -2.15
N ASP A 430 17.50 23.15 -2.83
CA ASP A 430 18.06 22.60 -4.08
C ASP A 430 18.70 21.21 -3.87
N ASP A 431 19.28 20.95 -2.70
CA ASP A 431 19.87 19.66 -2.32
C ASP A 431 18.82 18.53 -2.09
N MET A 432 17.55 18.89 -1.93
CA MET A 432 16.44 17.93 -1.83
C MET A 432 15.87 17.54 -3.20
N LEU A 433 16.32 18.19 -4.27
CA LEU A 433 15.85 17.97 -5.63
C LEU A 433 16.73 16.92 -6.34
N GLY A 434 16.59 15.66 -5.95
CA GLY A 434 17.35 14.54 -6.50
C GLY A 434 16.44 13.44 -7.06
N PRO A 435 16.99 12.26 -7.40
CA PRO A 435 16.21 11.11 -7.88
C PRO A 435 15.08 10.70 -6.92
N ASP A 436 15.33 10.75 -5.61
CA ASP A 436 14.33 10.43 -4.59
C ASP A 436 13.12 11.37 -4.65
N TYR A 437 13.37 12.66 -4.97
CA TYR A 437 12.28 13.61 -5.16
C TYR A 437 11.47 13.30 -6.41
N ILE A 438 12.08 12.88 -7.49
CA ILE A 438 11.42 12.48 -8.74
C ILE A 438 10.53 11.27 -8.49
N HIS A 439 11.05 10.22 -7.84
CA HIS A 439 10.25 9.04 -7.44
C HIS A 439 9.10 9.41 -6.52
N TRP A 440 9.36 10.30 -5.53
CA TRP A 440 8.32 10.79 -4.63
C TRP A 440 7.20 11.52 -5.37
N LEU A 441 7.57 12.46 -6.23
CA LEU A 441 6.63 13.28 -6.98
C LEU A 441 5.81 12.43 -7.95
N TYR A 442 6.46 11.57 -8.71
CA TYR A 442 5.81 10.62 -9.61
C TYR A 442 4.83 9.73 -8.86
N THR A 443 5.25 9.15 -7.72
CA THR A 443 4.39 8.30 -6.90
C THR A 443 3.17 9.08 -6.40
N ALA A 444 3.36 10.30 -5.89
CA ALA A 444 2.28 11.13 -5.39
C ALA A 444 1.26 11.49 -6.50
N PHE A 445 1.74 11.87 -7.69
CA PHE A 445 0.88 12.18 -8.84
C PHE A 445 0.00 11.00 -9.26
N THR A 446 0.59 9.82 -9.32
CA THR A 446 -0.10 8.60 -9.77
C THR A 446 -1.10 8.04 -8.76
N ARG A 447 -1.27 8.69 -7.60
CA ARG A 447 -2.33 8.31 -6.62
C ARG A 447 -3.69 8.90 -6.98
N ALA A 448 -3.74 9.98 -7.78
CA ALA A 448 -4.98 10.61 -8.19
C ALA A 448 -5.59 9.90 -9.39
N THR A 449 -6.91 9.66 -9.33
CA THR A 449 -7.67 9.06 -10.44
C THR A 449 -8.58 10.04 -11.18
N GLU A 450 -9.00 11.14 -10.52
CA GLU A 450 -9.90 12.14 -11.12
C GLU A 450 -9.36 13.57 -11.04
N GLN A 451 -8.94 14.01 -9.84
CA GLN A 451 -8.49 15.38 -9.61
C GLN A 451 -7.22 15.42 -8.77
N LEU A 452 -6.25 16.20 -9.24
CA LEU A 452 -5.00 16.45 -8.54
C LEU A 452 -4.87 17.94 -8.19
N PHE A 453 -4.67 18.23 -6.92
CA PHE A 453 -4.52 19.57 -6.38
C PHE A 453 -3.11 19.77 -5.83
N LEU A 454 -2.34 20.69 -6.39
CA LEU A 454 -0.99 21.03 -5.93
C LEU A 454 -1.04 22.23 -4.99
N VAL A 455 -0.75 22.00 -3.72
CA VAL A 455 -0.89 23.01 -2.65
C VAL A 455 0.34 23.91 -2.62
N ASN A 456 0.13 25.23 -2.69
CA ASN A 456 1.20 26.22 -2.65
C ASN A 456 2.36 25.92 -3.63
N TRP A 457 2.02 25.43 -4.84
CA TRP A 457 3.04 24.98 -5.79
C TRP A 457 3.93 26.13 -6.25
N PRO A 458 5.26 25.99 -6.24
CA PRO A 458 6.17 27.07 -6.60
C PRO A 458 6.11 27.41 -8.09
N LYS A 459 6.13 28.70 -8.41
CA LYS A 459 6.14 29.19 -9.81
C LYS A 459 7.33 28.67 -10.60
N THR A 460 8.47 28.42 -9.94
CA THR A 460 9.69 27.86 -10.53
C THR A 460 9.51 26.43 -11.04
N GLN A 461 8.49 25.72 -10.57
CA GLN A 461 8.12 24.37 -11.01
C GLN A 461 6.83 24.37 -11.83
N THR A 462 6.47 25.48 -12.41
CA THR A 462 5.25 25.63 -13.24
C THR A 462 5.65 25.99 -14.66
N SER A 463 5.21 25.19 -15.63
CA SER A 463 5.44 25.47 -17.04
C SER A 463 4.60 26.66 -17.49
N THR A 464 5.23 27.67 -18.05
CA THR A 464 4.58 28.85 -18.65
C THR A 464 4.23 28.63 -20.14
N LYS A 465 4.64 27.47 -20.71
CA LYS A 465 4.32 27.14 -22.11
C LYS A 465 2.90 26.59 -22.20
N SER A 466 2.06 27.29 -22.97
CA SER A 466 0.71 26.86 -23.36
C SER A 466 0.75 25.68 -24.33
#